data_81020dd56550dcb91f8c144d8b6294dc
#
_entry.id   81020dd56550dcb91f8c144d8b6294dc
#
_cell.length_a   1.000
_cell.length_b   1.000
_cell.length_c   1.000
_cell.angle_alpha   90.00
_cell.angle_beta   90.00
_cell.angle_gamma   90.00
#
_symmetry.space_group_name_H-M   'P 1'
#
loop_
_entity.id
_entity.type
_entity.pdbx_description
1 polymer ?
#
loop_
_entity_poly.entity_id
_entity_poly.type
_entity_poly.pdbx_seq_one_letter_code
_entity_poly.pdbx_strand_id
1 'polypeptide(L)'
;MNKFIEGINFNSDIARITLHGVVDRQGIAAEVFGALGQHGLNVELISTTSIGRGRADISFAVLEPYVDKACKVIEAMQETFKTKKIAVDKNCALITIFGPMLASTPGIAGAVFAKLADQGINIEMISASLSSVSMIVQREKVASAVKAIQDEFVK
;
A
#
# COMPACT_ATOMS: atom_id res chain seq x y z
N MET A 1 -27.21 9.53 7.77
CA MET A 1 -26.26 9.40 6.65
C MET A 1 -26.26 7.96 6.14
N ASN A 2 -26.29 7.83 4.83
CA ASN A 2 -26.22 6.48 4.23
C ASN A 2 -24.84 5.88 4.47
N LYS A 3 -24.85 4.64 4.94
CA LYS A 3 -23.62 3.89 5.19
C LYS A 3 -23.37 2.95 4.02
N PHE A 4 -22.33 3.23 3.26
CA PHE A 4 -22.05 2.55 1.99
C PHE A 4 -21.03 1.42 2.10
N ILE A 5 -20.32 1.36 3.21
CA ILE A 5 -19.23 0.41 3.40
C ILE A 5 -19.74 -0.77 4.22
N GLU A 6 -19.53 -1.98 3.72
CA GLU A 6 -19.98 -3.19 4.44
C GLU A 6 -19.04 -3.59 5.54
N GLY A 7 -17.75 -3.36 5.36
CA GLY A 7 -16.78 -3.73 6.37
C GLY A 7 -15.46 -3.02 6.21
N ILE A 8 -14.65 -3.18 7.24
CA ILE A 8 -13.32 -2.61 7.31
C ILE A 8 -12.39 -3.62 7.96
N ASN A 9 -11.22 -3.83 7.34
CA ASN A 9 -10.14 -4.64 7.89
C ASN A 9 -8.92 -3.76 8.07
N PHE A 10 -8.08 -4.09 9.02
CA PHE A 10 -6.80 -3.40 9.17
C PHE A 10 -5.73 -4.36 9.66
N ASN A 11 -4.48 -4.02 9.36
CA ASN A 11 -3.32 -4.76 9.81
C ASN A 11 -2.22 -3.76 10.17
N SER A 12 -1.81 -3.76 11.44
CA SER A 12 -0.77 -2.86 11.93
C SER A 12 0.63 -3.47 11.92
N ASP A 13 0.78 -4.72 11.48
CA ASP A 13 2.09 -5.38 11.33
C ASP A 13 2.59 -5.33 9.89
N ILE A 14 2.52 -4.15 9.30
CA ILE A 14 2.88 -3.90 7.90
C ILE A 14 4.09 -2.98 7.86
N ALA A 15 4.96 -3.21 6.89
CA ALA A 15 6.01 -2.28 6.52
C ALA A 15 5.93 -1.98 5.04
N ARG A 16 6.27 -0.75 4.67
CA ARG A 16 6.34 -0.31 3.29
C ARG A 16 7.80 -0.30 2.85
N ILE A 17 8.07 -0.94 1.72
CA ILE A 17 9.40 -0.95 1.10
C ILE A 17 9.30 -0.17 -0.20
N THR A 18 10.23 0.76 -0.40
CA THR A 18 10.35 1.50 -1.65
C THR A 18 11.71 1.25 -2.27
N LEU A 19 11.68 0.76 -3.51
CA LEU A 19 12.88 0.58 -4.31
C LEU A 19 13.04 1.82 -5.18
N HIS A 20 14.02 2.65 -4.86
CA HIS A 20 14.26 3.90 -5.59
C HIS A 20 15.17 3.66 -6.79
N GLY A 21 14.76 4.19 -7.94
CA GLY A 21 15.60 4.23 -9.12
C GLY A 21 15.88 2.89 -9.76
N VAL A 22 14.91 1.98 -9.73
CA VAL A 22 15.02 0.68 -10.43
C VAL A 22 15.02 0.92 -11.94
N VAL A 23 15.72 0.07 -12.67
CA VAL A 23 15.68 0.11 -14.14
C VAL A 23 14.23 -0.03 -14.61
N ASP A 24 13.77 0.94 -15.38
CA ASP A 24 12.40 0.95 -15.91
C ASP A 24 12.42 0.35 -17.31
N ARG A 25 12.15 -0.95 -17.41
CA ARG A 25 12.07 -1.69 -18.66
C ARG A 25 10.93 -2.68 -18.61
N GLN A 26 10.54 -3.16 -19.76
CA GLN A 26 9.51 -4.18 -19.87
C GLN A 26 9.92 -5.42 -19.04
N GLY A 27 9.00 -5.92 -18.24
CA GLY A 27 9.19 -7.11 -17.44
C GLY A 27 9.83 -6.88 -16.07
N ILE A 28 10.24 -5.65 -15.72
CA ILE A 28 10.92 -5.41 -14.45
C ILE A 28 10.02 -5.72 -13.25
N ALA A 29 8.75 -5.37 -13.31
CA ALA A 29 7.81 -5.67 -12.23
C ALA A 29 7.64 -7.18 -12.04
N ALA A 30 7.55 -7.93 -13.14
CA ALA A 30 7.45 -9.38 -13.08
C ALA A 30 8.69 -10.01 -12.43
N GLU A 31 9.86 -9.48 -12.74
CA GLU A 31 11.11 -9.98 -12.17
C GLU A 31 11.21 -9.66 -10.67
N VAL A 32 10.88 -8.44 -10.28
CA VAL A 32 10.94 -8.03 -8.87
C VAL A 32 9.97 -8.85 -8.03
N PHE A 33 8.70 -8.88 -8.41
CA PHE A 33 7.69 -9.57 -7.62
C PHE A 33 7.76 -11.09 -7.78
N GLY A 34 8.25 -11.57 -8.93
CA GLY A 34 8.55 -12.97 -9.11
C GLY A 34 9.66 -13.45 -8.18
N ALA A 35 10.72 -12.68 -8.00
CA ALA A 35 11.80 -13.02 -7.08
C ALA A 35 11.29 -13.07 -5.63
N LEU A 36 10.49 -12.09 -5.23
CA LEU A 36 9.89 -12.06 -3.89
C LEU A 36 8.98 -13.28 -3.68
N GLY A 37 8.15 -13.60 -4.66
CA GLY A 37 7.24 -14.74 -4.60
C GLY A 37 7.97 -16.07 -4.51
N GLN A 38 9.08 -16.24 -5.22
CA GLN A 38 9.90 -17.43 -5.17
C GLN A 38 10.48 -17.68 -3.78
N HIS A 39 10.64 -16.63 -3.01
CA HIS A 39 11.13 -16.71 -1.63
C HIS A 39 9.97 -16.75 -0.61
N GLY A 40 8.76 -17.01 -1.06
CA GLY A 40 7.59 -17.15 -0.20
C GLY A 40 7.04 -15.85 0.37
N LEU A 41 7.35 -14.73 -0.27
CA LEU A 41 6.92 -13.42 0.21
C LEU A 41 5.70 -12.94 -0.55
N ASN A 42 4.62 -12.69 0.17
CA ASN A 42 3.43 -12.02 -0.36
C ASN A 42 3.60 -10.52 -0.22
N VAL A 43 3.22 -9.80 -1.26
CA VAL A 43 3.24 -8.34 -1.26
C VAL A 43 1.84 -7.80 -1.50
N GLU A 44 1.57 -6.63 -0.94
CA GLU A 44 0.31 -5.93 -1.11
C GLU A 44 0.57 -4.49 -1.52
N LEU A 45 -0.43 -3.84 -2.11
CA LEU A 45 -0.36 -2.41 -2.43
C LEU A 45 0.86 -2.06 -3.26
N ILE A 46 0.96 -2.69 -4.43
CA ILE A 46 2.07 -2.41 -5.35
C ILE A 46 1.81 -1.09 -6.08
N SER A 47 2.83 -0.23 -6.11
CA SER A 47 2.80 1.02 -6.86
C SER A 47 4.11 1.20 -7.60
N THR A 48 4.05 1.59 -8.86
CA THR A 48 5.23 1.93 -9.66
C THR A 48 5.05 3.33 -10.23
N THR A 49 6.11 4.13 -10.17
CA THR A 49 6.10 5.49 -10.69
C THR A 49 7.35 5.73 -11.52
N SER A 50 7.17 6.06 -12.78
CA SER A 50 8.30 6.46 -13.62
C SER A 50 8.86 7.79 -13.11
N ILE A 51 10.18 7.86 -12.93
CA ILE A 51 10.85 9.08 -12.47
C ILE A 51 11.72 9.69 -13.57
N GLY A 52 11.60 9.19 -14.80
CA GLY A 52 12.37 9.66 -15.94
C GLY A 52 13.71 8.98 -16.07
N ARG A 53 14.38 9.21 -17.22
CA ARG A 53 15.71 8.67 -17.48
C ARG A 53 15.81 7.14 -17.41
N GLY A 54 14.73 6.45 -17.75
CA GLY A 54 14.71 4.99 -17.72
C GLY A 54 14.71 4.41 -16.31
N ARG A 55 14.21 5.12 -15.33
CA ARG A 55 14.15 4.70 -13.93
C ARG A 55 12.73 4.79 -13.39
N ALA A 56 12.46 3.98 -12.36
CA ALA A 56 11.17 3.98 -11.69
C ALA A 56 11.36 3.73 -10.19
N ASP A 57 10.43 4.25 -9.41
CA ASP A 57 10.29 3.87 -8.00
C ASP A 57 9.20 2.82 -7.88
N ILE A 58 9.48 1.76 -7.15
CA ILE A 58 8.53 0.68 -6.90
C ILE A 58 8.31 0.59 -5.40
N SER A 59 7.07 0.74 -4.98
CA SER A 59 6.70 0.63 -3.56
C SER A 59 5.73 -0.52 -3.36
N PHE A 60 5.84 -1.19 -2.24
CA PHE A 60 4.93 -2.28 -1.88
C PHE A 60 4.94 -2.49 -0.37
N ALA A 61 3.93 -3.17 0.12
CA ALA A 61 3.78 -3.50 1.53
C ALA A 61 4.02 -4.99 1.75
N VAL A 62 4.71 -5.31 2.85
CA VAL A 62 4.90 -6.68 3.32
C VAL A 62 4.57 -6.73 4.80
N LEU A 63 4.34 -7.93 5.33
CA LEU A 63 4.27 -8.11 6.77
C LEU A 63 5.63 -7.79 7.39
N GLU A 64 5.62 -7.05 8.48
CA GLU A 64 6.86 -6.55 9.10
C GLU A 64 7.92 -7.63 9.36
N PRO A 65 7.58 -8.84 9.84
CA PRO A 65 8.59 -9.88 10.06
C PRO A 65 9.36 -10.30 8.81
N TYR A 66 8.85 -10.00 7.62
CA TYR A 66 9.48 -10.40 6.36
C TYR A 66 10.31 -9.29 5.71
N VAL A 67 10.44 -8.13 6.36
CA VAL A 67 11.16 -6.98 5.78
C VAL A 67 12.61 -7.33 5.45
N ASP A 68 13.33 -7.92 6.40
CA ASP A 68 14.74 -8.23 6.20
C ASP A 68 14.94 -9.22 5.05
N LYS A 69 14.08 -10.23 4.99
CA LYS A 69 14.13 -11.22 3.90
C LYS A 69 13.87 -10.57 2.55
N ALA A 70 12.85 -9.71 2.48
CA ALA A 70 12.53 -8.99 1.25
C ALA A 70 13.70 -8.13 0.78
N CYS A 71 14.31 -7.37 1.69
CA CYS A 71 15.46 -6.54 1.37
C CYS A 71 16.64 -7.36 0.86
N LYS A 72 16.92 -8.51 1.47
CA LYS A 72 18.00 -9.40 1.02
C LYS A 72 17.75 -9.95 -0.37
N VAL A 73 16.51 -10.30 -0.69
CA VAL A 73 16.15 -10.78 -2.04
C VAL A 73 16.45 -9.70 -3.08
N ILE A 74 16.03 -8.46 -2.80
CA ILE A 74 16.25 -7.35 -3.72
C ILE A 74 17.74 -7.02 -3.84
N GLU A 75 18.46 -6.99 -2.74
CA GLU A 75 19.92 -6.74 -2.75
C GLU A 75 20.67 -7.79 -3.57
N ALA A 76 20.26 -9.06 -3.49
CA ALA A 76 20.87 -10.13 -4.27
C ALA A 76 20.63 -9.97 -5.77
N MET A 77 19.63 -9.18 -6.17
CA MET A 77 19.29 -8.92 -7.58
C MET A 77 19.80 -7.55 -8.07
N GLN A 78 20.76 -6.97 -7.38
CA GLN A 78 21.24 -5.61 -7.68
C GLN A 78 21.76 -5.47 -9.12
N GLU A 79 22.43 -6.50 -9.64
CA GLU A 79 22.94 -6.47 -11.02
C GLU A 79 21.81 -6.38 -12.05
N THR A 80 20.66 -6.94 -11.73
CA THR A 80 19.50 -6.95 -12.62
C THR A 80 18.61 -5.73 -12.43
N PHE A 81 18.31 -5.37 -11.19
CA PHE A 81 17.37 -4.29 -10.88
C PHE A 81 18.04 -2.93 -10.84
N LYS A 82 19.32 -2.88 -10.51
CA LYS A 82 20.11 -1.64 -10.40
C LYS A 82 19.45 -0.60 -9.52
N THR A 83 18.85 -1.08 -8.41
CA THR A 83 18.21 -0.23 -7.43
C THR A 83 19.21 0.73 -6.80
N LYS A 84 18.88 2.01 -6.77
CA LYS A 84 19.76 3.01 -6.19
C LYS A 84 19.69 3.05 -4.68
N LYS A 85 18.50 2.80 -4.12
CA LYS A 85 18.27 2.86 -2.68
C LYS A 85 17.04 2.03 -2.32
N ILE A 86 17.11 1.34 -1.21
CA ILE A 86 15.97 0.65 -0.62
C ILE A 86 15.58 1.41 0.65
N ALA A 87 14.36 1.96 0.68
CA ALA A 87 13.83 2.64 1.85
C ALA A 87 12.78 1.76 2.50
N VAL A 88 12.81 1.69 3.83
CA VAL A 88 11.85 0.89 4.61
C VAL A 88 11.17 1.79 5.62
N ASP A 89 9.83 1.74 5.65
CA ASP A 89 9.03 2.41 6.65
C ASP A 89 8.25 1.36 7.43
N LYS A 90 8.61 1.18 8.70
CA LYS A 90 7.95 0.24 9.61
C LYS A 90 6.82 0.87 10.41
N ASN A 91 6.61 2.18 10.27
CA ASN A 91 5.55 2.90 10.96
C ASN A 91 4.30 2.98 10.10
N CYS A 92 3.80 1.84 9.69
CA CYS A 92 2.69 1.73 8.76
C CYS A 92 1.61 0.79 9.27
N ALA A 93 0.37 1.09 8.87
CA ALA A 93 -0.75 0.19 9.00
C ALA A 93 -1.57 0.21 7.71
N LEU A 94 -2.08 -0.94 7.33
CA LEU A 94 -2.92 -1.10 6.15
C LEU A 94 -4.37 -1.13 6.57
N ILE A 95 -5.20 -0.30 5.95
CA ILE A 95 -6.65 -0.30 6.14
C ILE A 95 -7.30 -0.63 4.81
N THR A 96 -8.23 -1.58 4.82
CA THR A 96 -9.01 -1.92 3.63
C THR A 96 -10.49 -1.78 3.96
N ILE A 97 -11.17 -0.93 3.21
CA ILE A 97 -12.62 -0.79 3.25
C ILE A 97 -13.21 -1.54 2.05
N PHE A 98 -14.35 -2.15 2.23
CA PHE A 98 -14.95 -2.94 1.16
C PHE A 98 -16.47 -2.86 1.18
N GLY A 99 -17.06 -3.08 0.01
CA GLY A 99 -18.49 -3.09 -0.20
C GLY A 99 -18.84 -2.90 -1.67
N PRO A 100 -19.96 -3.45 -2.13
CA PRO A 100 -20.36 -3.33 -3.54
C PRO A 100 -20.72 -1.89 -3.95
N MET A 101 -21.10 -1.06 -2.99
CA MET A 101 -21.47 0.33 -3.25
C MET A 101 -20.27 1.23 -3.61
N LEU A 102 -19.05 0.79 -3.34
CA LEU A 102 -17.85 1.58 -3.66
C LEU A 102 -17.74 1.83 -5.17
N ALA A 103 -18.09 0.85 -5.99
CA ALA A 103 -18.03 1.00 -7.44
C ALA A 103 -19.17 1.84 -8.01
N SER A 104 -20.33 1.84 -7.36
CA SER A 104 -21.56 2.43 -7.90
C SER A 104 -21.89 3.80 -7.30
N THR A 105 -21.20 4.23 -6.28
CA THR A 105 -21.50 5.49 -5.61
C THR A 105 -20.31 6.44 -5.72
N PRO A 106 -20.38 7.42 -6.64
CA PRO A 106 -19.28 8.37 -6.80
C PRO A 106 -19.02 9.14 -5.50
N GLY A 107 -17.74 9.37 -5.22
CA GLY A 107 -17.32 10.21 -4.12
C GLY A 107 -17.17 9.55 -2.76
N ILE A 108 -17.48 8.25 -2.62
CA ILE A 108 -17.32 7.57 -1.33
C ILE A 108 -15.85 7.59 -0.88
N ALA A 109 -14.94 7.22 -1.76
CA ALA A 109 -13.51 7.22 -1.41
C ALA A 109 -13.04 8.61 -1.00
N GLY A 110 -13.44 9.63 -1.76
CA GLY A 110 -13.11 11.02 -1.43
C GLY A 110 -13.66 11.45 -0.08
N ALA A 111 -14.86 11.03 0.26
CA ALA A 111 -15.48 11.35 1.56
C ALA A 111 -14.70 10.67 2.71
N VAL A 112 -14.29 9.42 2.51
CA VAL A 112 -13.46 8.71 3.50
C VAL A 112 -12.13 9.43 3.70
N PHE A 113 -11.47 9.80 2.62
CA PHE A 113 -10.19 10.50 2.69
C PHE A 113 -10.32 11.86 3.37
N ALA A 114 -11.41 12.60 3.07
CA ALA A 114 -11.69 13.88 3.73
C ALA A 114 -11.88 13.70 5.25
N LYS A 115 -12.57 12.64 5.65
CA LYS A 115 -12.79 12.35 7.06
C LYS A 115 -11.46 12.07 7.78
N LEU A 116 -10.57 11.31 7.15
CA LEU A 116 -9.25 11.05 7.72
C LEU A 116 -8.42 12.33 7.81
N ALA A 117 -8.49 13.18 6.78
CA ALA A 117 -7.81 14.48 6.82
C ALA A 117 -8.29 15.34 7.97
N ASP A 118 -9.60 15.35 8.23
CA ASP A 118 -10.19 16.11 9.36
C ASP A 118 -9.65 15.60 10.71
N GLN A 119 -9.25 14.36 10.78
CA GLN A 119 -8.65 13.76 11.98
C GLN A 119 -7.13 13.94 12.04
N GLY A 120 -6.55 14.67 11.10
CA GLY A 120 -5.10 14.86 11.04
C GLY A 120 -4.34 13.63 10.57
N ILE A 121 -5.00 12.74 9.83
CA ILE A 121 -4.40 11.48 9.37
C ILE A 121 -4.02 11.61 7.90
N ASN A 122 -2.72 11.43 7.61
CA ASN A 122 -2.21 11.43 6.26
C ASN A 122 -2.30 10.03 5.66
N ILE A 123 -2.67 9.96 4.39
CA ILE A 123 -2.73 8.70 3.64
C ILE A 123 -1.50 8.65 2.75
N GLU A 124 -0.68 7.62 2.93
CA GLU A 124 0.63 7.52 2.27
C GLU A 124 0.59 6.70 0.98
N MET A 125 -0.30 5.74 0.88
CA MET A 125 -0.53 4.96 -0.33
C MET A 125 -2.01 4.61 -0.43
N ILE A 126 -2.51 4.55 -1.65
CA ILE A 126 -3.89 4.20 -1.94
C ILE A 126 -3.92 3.21 -3.10
N SER A 127 -4.74 2.19 -2.98
CA SER A 127 -5.08 1.30 -4.08
C SER A 127 -6.58 1.04 -4.05
N ALA A 128 -7.23 1.16 -5.19
CA ALA A 128 -8.67 1.00 -5.29
C ALA A 128 -9.03 -0.03 -6.36
N SER A 129 -10.04 -0.82 -6.07
CA SER A 129 -10.64 -1.76 -7.01
C SER A 129 -12.15 -1.49 -7.08
N LEU A 130 -12.88 -2.35 -7.77
CA LEU A 130 -14.34 -2.18 -7.90
C LEU A 130 -15.09 -2.32 -6.57
N SER A 131 -14.56 -3.08 -5.64
CA SER A 131 -15.26 -3.40 -4.40
C SER A 131 -14.47 -3.09 -3.13
N SER A 132 -13.26 -2.54 -3.26
CA SER A 132 -12.44 -2.23 -2.08
C SER A 132 -11.51 -1.06 -2.34
N VAL A 133 -11.14 -0.40 -1.26
CA VAL A 133 -10.09 0.62 -1.26
C VAL A 133 -9.14 0.29 -0.11
N SER A 134 -7.86 0.20 -0.43
CA SER A 134 -6.82 -0.05 0.56
C SER A 134 -5.94 1.18 0.69
N MET A 135 -5.50 1.47 1.91
CA MET A 135 -4.69 2.65 2.18
C MET A 135 -3.68 2.37 3.28
N ILE A 136 -2.55 3.05 3.22
CA ILE A 136 -1.55 3.02 4.27
C ILE A 136 -1.60 4.33 5.03
N VAL A 137 -1.67 4.22 6.36
CA VAL A 137 -1.57 5.33 7.29
C VAL A 137 -0.45 5.04 8.29
N GLN A 138 -0.08 6.03 9.08
CA GLN A 138 0.89 5.82 10.15
C GLN A 138 0.29 4.85 11.19
N ARG A 139 1.13 3.96 11.71
CA ARG A 139 0.69 2.91 12.63
C ARG A 139 -0.03 3.45 13.85
N GLU A 140 0.47 4.52 14.45
CA GLU A 140 -0.14 5.13 15.64
C GLU A 140 -1.50 5.78 15.35
N LYS A 141 -1.85 5.98 14.08
CA LYS A 141 -3.12 6.58 13.67
C LYS A 141 -4.17 5.55 13.28
N VAL A 142 -3.83 4.27 13.23
CA VAL A 142 -4.73 3.26 12.70
C VAL A 142 -6.03 3.13 13.50
N ALA A 143 -5.96 3.16 14.82
CA ALA A 143 -7.15 3.04 15.67
C ALA A 143 -8.11 4.22 15.44
N SER A 144 -7.58 5.44 15.38
CA SER A 144 -8.40 6.64 15.11
C SER A 144 -9.00 6.59 13.71
N ALA A 145 -8.23 6.15 12.72
CA ALA A 145 -8.69 6.05 11.34
C ALA A 145 -9.83 5.04 11.22
N VAL A 146 -9.65 3.84 11.77
CA VAL A 146 -10.66 2.78 11.74
C VAL A 146 -11.94 3.24 12.42
N LYS A 147 -11.82 3.86 13.60
CA LYS A 147 -12.99 4.37 14.31
C LYS A 147 -13.75 5.42 13.51
N ALA A 148 -13.04 6.38 12.94
CA ALA A 148 -13.65 7.43 12.14
C ALA A 148 -14.42 6.87 10.94
N ILE A 149 -13.84 5.90 10.25
CA ILE A 149 -14.50 5.25 9.10
C ILE A 149 -15.68 4.41 9.57
N GLN A 150 -15.49 3.63 10.62
CA GLN A 150 -16.53 2.74 11.16
C GLN A 150 -17.77 3.55 11.56
N ASP A 151 -17.59 4.62 12.30
CA ASP A 151 -18.71 5.40 12.85
C ASP A 151 -19.51 6.10 11.75
N GLU A 152 -18.87 6.55 10.69
CA GLU A 152 -19.55 7.37 9.68
C GLU A 152 -20.00 6.59 8.44
N PHE A 153 -19.25 5.60 8.00
CA PHE A 153 -19.44 4.98 6.68
C PHE A 153 -19.82 3.50 6.72
N VAL A 154 -19.55 2.79 7.79
CA VAL A 154 -19.80 1.34 7.84
C VAL A 154 -21.19 1.05 8.37
N LYS A 155 -21.87 0.13 7.70
CA LYS A 155 -23.23 -0.30 8.09
C LYS A 155 -23.28 -0.93 9.47
#